data_2c4f0d598155328009ec4094e86ea1a7
#
_entry.id   2c4f0d598155328009ec4094e86ea1a7
#
_cell.length_a   1.000
_cell.length_b   1.000
_cell.length_c   1.000
_cell.angle_alpha   90.00
_cell.angle_beta   90.00
_cell.angle_gamma   90.00
#
_symmetry.space_group_name_H-M   'P 1'
#
loop_
_entity.id
_entity.type
_entity.pdbx_description
1 polymer ?
#
loop_
_entity_poly.entity_id
_entity_poly.type
_entity_poly.pdbx_seq_one_letter_code
_entity_poly.pdbx_strand_id
1 'polypeptide(L)'
;MLKEKDKIFTNLFGDEPFHLKNAQARGDWDNTKELIKKGREWIIDEMKKSELRGRGGAGFPTGLKWSFMPKDSKLTNYLVVNADESEPGTCKDRDMIRNEPHKLIEGCLLASFAMNAHTCYIYIRGEYFNEAVVLQKAIDEAYDAGLIGKNAAKSGWDFDIFLHRGAGAYICGEETALLESLEGKKGQPRLKPPFPANKGLYGSPTTVNNVETIAVVPTILRRGGAVSYTHLTLPTK
;
A
#
# COMPACT_ATOMS: atom_id res chain seq x y z
N MET A 1 -0.43 17.53 21.62
CA MET A 1 0.25 16.34 21.05
C MET A 1 -0.74 15.19 21.07
N LEU A 2 -0.87 14.40 19.99
CA LEU A 2 -1.75 13.23 19.97
C LEU A 2 -1.28 12.20 21.02
N LYS A 3 -2.26 11.54 21.66
CA LYS A 3 -1.93 10.40 22.55
C LYS A 3 -1.38 9.25 21.74
N GLU A 4 -0.49 8.43 22.31
CA GLU A 4 0.11 7.28 21.57
C GLU A 4 -0.94 6.38 20.93
N LYS A 5 -2.02 6.07 21.65
CA LYS A 5 -3.13 5.25 21.12
C LYS A 5 -3.85 5.85 19.90
N ASP A 6 -3.71 7.16 19.67
CA ASP A 6 -4.36 7.88 18.56
C ASP A 6 -3.42 8.04 17.35
N LYS A 7 -2.12 7.77 17.51
CA LYS A 7 -1.16 7.78 16.42
C LYS A 7 -1.39 6.60 15.47
N ILE A 8 -1.25 6.83 14.18
CA ILE A 8 -1.27 5.78 13.15
C ILE A 8 0.13 5.17 13.04
N PHE A 9 1.13 6.01 12.94
CA PHE A 9 2.53 5.64 12.89
C PHE A 9 3.16 5.92 14.26
N THR A 10 3.78 4.90 14.83
CA THR A 10 4.31 4.94 16.21
C THR A 10 5.83 4.87 16.27
N ASN A 11 6.49 4.65 15.11
CA ASN A 11 7.94 4.52 15.02
C ASN A 11 8.59 5.37 13.92
N LEU A 12 7.92 6.42 13.41
CA LEU A 12 8.44 7.23 12.29
C LEU A 12 9.82 7.84 12.56
N PHE A 13 10.19 8.07 13.82
CA PHE A 13 11.49 8.61 14.19
C PHE A 13 12.58 7.54 14.36
N GLY A 14 12.23 6.25 14.20
CA GLY A 14 13.18 5.16 14.29
C GLY A 14 13.69 4.86 15.71
N ASP A 15 12.84 5.11 16.70
CA ASP A 15 13.15 4.84 18.12
C ASP A 15 13.37 3.35 18.38
N GLU A 16 12.76 2.48 17.54
CA GLU A 16 12.90 1.04 17.57
C GLU A 16 13.32 0.47 16.21
N PRO A 17 13.96 -0.72 16.18
CA PRO A 17 14.24 -1.41 14.93
C PRO A 17 12.98 -1.72 14.11
N PHE A 18 13.11 -1.73 12.79
CA PHE A 18 11.98 -1.95 11.85
C PHE A 18 11.53 -3.42 11.75
N HIS A 19 12.25 -4.37 12.38
CA HIS A 19 12.03 -5.79 12.25
C HIS A 19 10.64 -6.26 12.68
N LEU A 20 10.22 -7.41 12.14
CA LEU A 20 8.89 -7.99 12.36
C LEU A 20 8.53 -8.10 13.85
N LYS A 21 9.45 -8.56 14.69
CA LYS A 21 9.22 -8.68 16.14
C LYS A 21 8.81 -7.35 16.78
N ASN A 22 9.49 -6.26 16.43
CA ASN A 22 9.19 -4.93 16.94
C ASN A 22 7.88 -4.39 16.36
N ALA A 23 7.65 -4.62 15.07
CA ALA A 23 6.40 -4.25 14.41
C ALA A 23 5.19 -4.93 15.07
N GLN A 24 5.27 -6.22 15.35
CA GLN A 24 4.23 -6.96 16.07
C GLN A 24 4.02 -6.45 17.51
N ALA A 25 5.09 -6.09 18.21
CA ALA A 25 4.99 -5.49 19.55
C ALA A 25 4.25 -4.14 19.54
N ARG A 26 4.26 -3.42 18.40
CA ARG A 26 3.50 -2.18 18.19
C ARG A 26 2.07 -2.42 17.65
N GLY A 27 1.67 -3.68 17.44
CA GLY A 27 0.33 -4.06 16.98
C GLY A 27 0.18 -4.22 15.47
N ASP A 28 1.27 -4.20 14.69
CA ASP A 28 1.22 -4.58 13.29
C ASP A 28 0.94 -6.10 13.18
N TRP A 29 0.17 -6.49 12.20
CA TRP A 29 -0.30 -7.86 11.96
C TRP A 29 -1.33 -8.39 13.00
N ASP A 30 -1.72 -7.58 13.98
CA ASP A 30 -2.76 -7.97 14.93
C ASP A 30 -4.09 -8.16 14.23
N ASN A 31 -4.69 -9.34 14.43
CA ASN A 31 -6.00 -9.68 13.89
C ASN A 31 -6.14 -9.58 12.36
N THR A 32 -5.04 -9.57 11.58
CA THR A 32 -5.08 -9.47 10.11
C THR A 32 -5.94 -10.57 9.48
N LYS A 33 -5.82 -11.80 9.96
CA LYS A 33 -6.68 -12.91 9.53
C LYS A 33 -8.17 -12.61 9.75
N GLU A 34 -8.51 -12.04 10.89
CA GLU A 34 -9.90 -11.74 11.25
C GLU A 34 -10.45 -10.58 10.41
N LEU A 35 -9.60 -9.61 10.04
CA LEU A 35 -9.97 -8.54 9.10
C LEU A 35 -10.30 -9.13 7.71
N ILE A 36 -9.47 -10.04 7.21
CA ILE A 36 -9.69 -10.72 5.92
C ILE A 36 -10.99 -11.54 5.93
N LYS A 37 -11.29 -12.24 7.03
CA LYS A 37 -12.54 -13.02 7.17
C LYS A 37 -13.82 -12.17 7.08
N LYS A 38 -13.76 -10.88 7.36
CA LYS A 38 -14.91 -9.99 7.20
C LYS A 38 -15.30 -9.78 5.74
N GLY A 39 -14.41 -10.12 4.82
CA GLY A 39 -14.67 -10.11 3.39
C GLY A 39 -14.28 -8.80 2.69
N ARG A 40 -14.16 -8.89 1.36
CA ARG A 40 -13.69 -7.81 0.48
C ARG A 40 -14.58 -6.59 0.52
N GLU A 41 -15.88 -6.80 0.47
CA GLU A 41 -16.85 -5.71 0.45
C GLU A 41 -16.81 -4.92 1.76
N TRP A 42 -16.69 -5.61 2.89
CA TRP A 42 -16.54 -4.96 4.18
C TRP A 42 -15.30 -4.05 4.21
N ILE A 43 -14.15 -4.53 3.71
CA ILE A 43 -12.92 -3.72 3.68
C ILE A 43 -13.14 -2.47 2.81
N ILE A 44 -13.72 -2.62 1.61
CA ILE A 44 -14.00 -1.48 0.71
C ILE A 44 -14.95 -0.48 1.37
N ASP A 45 -15.98 -0.96 2.06
CA ASP A 45 -16.95 -0.09 2.73
C ASP A 45 -16.35 0.65 3.93
N GLU A 46 -15.50 0.00 4.73
CA GLU A 46 -14.77 0.68 5.81
C GLU A 46 -13.80 1.75 5.24
N MET A 47 -13.15 1.45 4.12
CA MET A 47 -12.30 2.43 3.44
C MET A 47 -13.11 3.62 2.86
N LYS A 48 -14.34 3.39 2.38
CA LYS A 48 -15.25 4.47 1.96
C LYS A 48 -15.70 5.31 3.16
N LYS A 49 -16.09 4.67 4.26
CA LYS A 49 -16.50 5.35 5.51
C LYS A 49 -15.38 6.19 6.12
N SER A 50 -14.13 5.77 5.95
CA SER A 50 -12.97 6.53 6.45
C SER A 50 -12.73 7.82 5.69
N GLU A 51 -13.32 7.98 4.51
CA GLU A 51 -13.08 9.08 3.56
C GLU A 51 -11.59 9.32 3.25
N LEU A 52 -10.76 8.28 3.42
CA LEU A 52 -9.34 8.39 3.11
C LEU A 52 -9.13 8.82 1.67
N ARG A 53 -8.47 9.96 1.50
CA ARG A 53 -8.02 10.44 0.19
C ARG A 53 -6.59 9.98 -0.08
N GLY A 54 -6.30 9.69 -1.36
CA GLY A 54 -4.97 9.31 -1.80
C GLY A 54 -3.91 10.35 -1.40
N ARG A 55 -2.82 9.87 -0.83
CA ARG A 55 -1.72 10.70 -0.30
C ARG A 55 -0.58 10.91 -1.31
N GLY A 56 -0.80 10.54 -2.56
CA GLY A 56 0.16 10.76 -3.66
C GLY A 56 -0.01 12.09 -4.41
N GLY A 57 -0.81 13.03 -3.88
CA GLY A 57 -1.02 14.36 -4.45
C GLY A 57 -2.40 14.58 -5.08
N ALA A 58 -2.95 13.60 -5.79
CA ALA A 58 -4.25 13.75 -6.48
C ALA A 58 -5.48 13.75 -5.56
N GLY A 59 -5.36 13.23 -4.34
CA GLY A 59 -6.44 13.27 -3.35
C GLY A 59 -7.72 12.50 -3.71
N PHE A 60 -7.65 11.53 -4.64
CA PHE A 60 -8.83 10.75 -5.02
C PHE A 60 -9.29 9.83 -3.87
N PRO A 61 -10.62 9.66 -3.61
CA PRO A 61 -11.11 8.82 -2.53
C PRO A 61 -10.68 7.36 -2.71
N THR A 62 -9.94 6.82 -1.72
CA THR A 62 -9.29 5.51 -1.83
C THR A 62 -10.28 4.36 -1.93
N GLY A 63 -11.30 4.32 -1.06
CA GLY A 63 -12.32 3.27 -1.09
C GLY A 63 -13.14 3.27 -2.39
N LEU A 64 -13.38 4.44 -2.97
CA LEU A 64 -14.04 4.55 -4.27
C LEU A 64 -13.13 4.02 -5.38
N LYS A 65 -11.84 4.37 -5.36
CA LYS A 65 -10.85 3.86 -6.34
C LYS A 65 -10.81 2.32 -6.34
N TRP A 66 -10.82 1.70 -5.18
CA TRP A 66 -10.82 0.24 -5.06
C TRP A 66 -12.08 -0.42 -5.60
N SER A 67 -13.23 0.25 -5.47
CA SER A 67 -14.50 -0.28 -5.98
C SER A 67 -14.61 -0.29 -7.51
N PHE A 68 -13.69 0.37 -8.22
CA PHE A 68 -13.63 0.30 -9.68
C PHE A 68 -12.94 -0.97 -10.21
N MET A 69 -12.26 -1.73 -9.34
CA MET A 69 -11.64 -2.97 -9.76
C MET A 69 -12.71 -4.02 -10.12
N PRO A 70 -12.58 -4.69 -11.27
CA PRO A 70 -13.58 -5.67 -11.69
C PRO A 70 -13.58 -6.88 -10.74
N LYS A 71 -14.78 -7.27 -10.28
CA LYS A 71 -14.97 -8.39 -9.35
C LYS A 71 -14.76 -9.74 -10.04
N ASP A 72 -15.19 -9.86 -11.30
CA ASP A 72 -15.23 -11.10 -12.09
C ASP A 72 -14.30 -11.03 -13.32
N SER A 73 -13.15 -10.39 -13.17
CA SER A 73 -12.16 -10.34 -14.25
C SER A 73 -11.61 -11.74 -14.55
N LYS A 74 -11.52 -12.09 -15.83
CA LYS A 74 -10.76 -13.26 -16.29
C LYS A 74 -9.25 -12.99 -16.31
N LEU A 75 -8.85 -11.72 -16.18
CA LEU A 75 -7.46 -11.28 -16.10
C LEU A 75 -7.03 -11.16 -14.64
N THR A 76 -5.73 -11.28 -14.41
CA THR A 76 -5.13 -11.05 -13.09
C THR A 76 -5.28 -9.60 -12.68
N ASN A 77 -5.80 -9.35 -11.48
CA ASN A 77 -5.81 -8.00 -10.90
C ASN A 77 -4.48 -7.73 -10.21
N TYR A 78 -3.98 -6.50 -10.32
CA TYR A 78 -2.74 -6.06 -9.67
C TYR A 78 -2.97 -4.87 -8.74
N LEU A 79 -2.27 -4.91 -7.60
CA LEU A 79 -1.98 -3.72 -6.83
C LEU A 79 -0.57 -3.26 -7.19
N VAL A 80 -0.42 -1.96 -7.44
CA VAL A 80 0.89 -1.33 -7.57
C VAL A 80 1.00 -0.23 -6.52
N VAL A 81 2.03 -0.30 -5.69
CA VAL A 81 2.34 0.73 -4.71
C VAL A 81 3.38 1.67 -5.30
N ASN A 82 2.99 2.93 -5.41
CA ASN A 82 3.88 3.99 -5.86
C ASN A 82 4.71 4.49 -4.68
N ALA A 83 5.98 4.10 -4.67
CA ALA A 83 7.02 4.56 -3.76
C ALA A 83 8.09 5.39 -4.51
N ASP A 84 7.72 5.97 -5.66
CA ASP A 84 8.55 6.93 -6.39
C ASP A 84 8.33 8.34 -5.85
N GLU A 85 8.85 8.59 -4.65
CA GLU A 85 8.73 9.87 -3.94
C GLU A 85 9.81 10.84 -4.45
N SER A 86 9.55 11.41 -5.62
CA SER A 86 10.51 12.27 -6.34
C SER A 86 10.19 13.76 -6.27
N GLU A 87 9.05 14.16 -5.66
CA GLU A 87 8.70 15.56 -5.48
C GLU A 87 9.67 16.22 -4.50
N PRO A 88 10.34 17.34 -4.89
CA PRO A 88 11.28 18.04 -4.01
C PRO A 88 10.66 18.43 -2.66
N GLY A 89 11.37 18.14 -1.58
CA GLY A 89 10.90 18.42 -0.21
C GLY A 89 9.97 17.36 0.39
N THR A 90 9.61 16.31 -0.35
CA THR A 90 8.77 15.22 0.14
C THR A 90 9.64 14.05 0.61
N CYS A 91 9.42 13.58 1.85
CA CYS A 91 10.18 12.48 2.45
C CYS A 91 9.34 11.57 3.39
N LYS A 92 8.01 11.70 3.35
CA LYS A 92 7.10 10.97 4.24
C LYS A 92 7.09 9.45 3.98
N ASP A 93 7.08 9.05 2.69
CA ASP A 93 7.06 7.64 2.30
C ASP A 93 8.40 6.97 2.63
N ARG A 94 9.49 7.71 2.47
CA ARG A 94 10.83 7.30 2.85
C ARG A 94 10.92 6.92 4.33
N ASP A 95 10.40 7.77 5.22
CA ASP A 95 10.45 7.53 6.66
C ASP A 95 9.58 6.33 7.06
N MET A 96 8.42 6.15 6.43
CA MET A 96 7.57 4.96 6.64
C MET A 96 8.27 3.68 6.21
N ILE A 97 8.91 3.68 5.03
CA ILE A 97 9.65 2.51 4.53
C ILE A 97 10.83 2.16 5.43
N ARG A 98 11.54 3.16 5.97
CA ARG A 98 12.68 2.94 6.87
C ARG A 98 12.28 2.36 8.21
N ASN A 99 11.20 2.85 8.78
CA ASN A 99 10.92 2.69 10.21
C ASN A 99 9.68 1.82 10.50
N GLU A 100 8.72 1.76 9.55
CA GLU A 100 7.48 0.98 9.69
C GLU A 100 7.13 0.15 8.42
N PRO A 101 8.09 -0.57 7.80
CA PRO A 101 7.82 -1.29 6.54
C PRO A 101 6.77 -2.39 6.68
N HIS A 102 6.66 -3.04 7.85
CA HIS A 102 5.68 -4.10 8.06
C HIS A 102 4.23 -3.59 8.02
N LYS A 103 3.99 -2.36 8.45
CA LYS A 103 2.69 -1.70 8.33
C LYS A 103 2.29 -1.52 6.86
N LEU A 104 3.26 -1.15 6.00
CA LEU A 104 3.04 -1.07 4.56
C LEU A 104 2.75 -2.46 3.96
N ILE A 105 3.53 -3.48 4.31
CA ILE A 105 3.38 -4.85 3.79
C ILE A 105 2.01 -5.43 4.18
N GLU A 106 1.59 -5.25 5.43
CA GLU A 106 0.26 -5.64 5.88
C GLU A 106 -0.84 -4.89 5.13
N GLY A 107 -0.65 -3.59 4.91
CA GLY A 107 -1.56 -2.77 4.11
C GLY A 107 -1.68 -3.28 2.68
N CYS A 108 -0.57 -3.73 2.06
CA CYS A 108 -0.58 -4.35 0.74
C CYS A 108 -1.43 -5.63 0.71
N LEU A 109 -1.29 -6.51 1.70
CA LEU A 109 -2.12 -7.72 1.79
C LEU A 109 -3.61 -7.38 1.88
N LEU A 110 -4.00 -6.50 2.79
CA LEU A 110 -5.41 -6.13 3.01
C LEU A 110 -6.03 -5.43 1.79
N ALA A 111 -5.30 -4.50 1.17
CA ALA A 111 -5.73 -3.81 -0.03
C ALA A 111 -5.85 -4.76 -1.24
N SER A 112 -4.86 -5.63 -1.42
CA SER A 112 -4.87 -6.64 -2.50
C SER A 112 -6.02 -7.63 -2.34
N PHE A 113 -6.25 -8.12 -1.13
CA PHE A 113 -7.41 -8.96 -0.85
C PHE A 113 -8.72 -8.27 -1.21
N ALA A 114 -8.91 -6.99 -0.79
CA ALA A 114 -10.11 -6.23 -1.10
C ALA A 114 -10.37 -6.11 -2.60
N MET A 115 -9.32 -5.96 -3.41
CA MET A 115 -9.39 -5.78 -4.86
C MET A 115 -9.26 -7.06 -5.67
N ASN A 116 -9.27 -8.23 -5.05
CA ASN A 116 -9.07 -9.53 -5.70
C ASN A 116 -7.72 -9.60 -6.45
N ALA A 117 -6.67 -9.02 -5.90
CA ALA A 117 -5.33 -9.04 -6.45
C ALA A 117 -4.44 -9.99 -5.64
N HIS A 118 -3.84 -10.98 -6.30
CA HIS A 118 -2.91 -11.92 -5.66
C HIS A 118 -1.45 -11.45 -5.71
N THR A 119 -1.20 -10.36 -6.43
CA THR A 119 0.14 -9.84 -6.67
C THR A 119 0.18 -8.33 -6.46
N CYS A 120 1.18 -7.89 -5.70
CA CYS A 120 1.51 -6.49 -5.48
C CYS A 120 2.93 -6.21 -5.98
N TYR A 121 3.09 -5.13 -6.74
CA TYR A 121 4.41 -4.56 -7.03
C TYR A 121 4.58 -3.28 -6.24
N ILE A 122 5.70 -3.15 -5.51
CA ILE A 122 6.10 -1.89 -4.89
C ILE A 122 7.19 -1.29 -5.78
N TYR A 123 6.86 -0.19 -6.47
CA TYR A 123 7.80 0.54 -7.31
C TYR A 123 8.46 1.63 -6.49
N ILE A 124 9.73 1.41 -6.13
CA ILE A 124 10.50 2.33 -5.29
C ILE A 124 11.46 3.16 -6.13
N ARG A 125 11.58 4.43 -5.79
CA ARG A 125 12.54 5.38 -6.39
C ARG A 125 13.96 4.80 -6.42
N GLY A 126 14.65 4.95 -7.55
CA GLY A 126 16.00 4.39 -7.75
C GLY A 126 17.03 4.87 -6.74
N GLU A 127 16.93 6.11 -6.27
CA GLU A 127 17.82 6.72 -5.28
C GLU A 127 17.59 6.21 -3.85
N TYR A 128 16.45 5.56 -3.58
CA TYR A 128 16.13 4.99 -2.26
C TYR A 128 16.74 3.60 -2.09
N PHE A 129 18.07 3.49 -2.26
CA PHE A 129 18.76 2.22 -2.17
C PHE A 129 18.65 1.59 -0.77
N ASN A 130 18.95 2.36 0.27
CA ASN A 130 18.91 1.86 1.65
C ASN A 130 17.48 1.48 2.05
N GLU A 131 16.49 2.28 1.64
CA GLU A 131 15.09 2.02 1.88
C GLU A 131 14.62 0.75 1.16
N ALA A 132 15.11 0.51 -0.06
CA ALA A 132 14.84 -0.72 -0.79
C ALA A 132 15.42 -1.95 -0.09
N VAL A 133 16.62 -1.84 0.48
CA VAL A 133 17.23 -2.93 1.28
C VAL A 133 16.43 -3.21 2.54
N VAL A 134 16.00 -2.17 3.27
CA VAL A 134 15.15 -2.30 4.46
C VAL A 134 13.82 -2.96 4.10
N LEU A 135 13.15 -2.47 3.05
CA LEU A 135 11.87 -3.00 2.62
C LEU A 135 11.96 -4.44 2.15
N GLN A 136 13.00 -4.80 1.37
CA GLN A 136 13.20 -6.18 0.94
C GLN A 136 13.39 -7.10 2.13
N LYS A 137 14.20 -6.71 3.12
CA LYS A 137 14.39 -7.49 4.34
C LYS A 137 13.08 -7.69 5.11
N ALA A 138 12.25 -6.66 5.22
CA ALA A 138 10.95 -6.76 5.87
C ALA A 138 9.97 -7.68 5.08
N ILE A 139 10.04 -7.66 3.74
CA ILE A 139 9.29 -8.58 2.88
C ILE A 139 9.75 -10.02 3.14
N ASP A 140 11.06 -10.27 3.19
CA ASP A 140 11.62 -11.60 3.45
C ASP A 140 11.18 -12.11 4.84
N GLU A 141 11.26 -11.26 5.88
CA GLU A 141 10.76 -11.59 7.23
C GLU A 141 9.25 -11.93 7.22
N ALA A 142 8.46 -11.25 6.40
CA ALA A 142 7.02 -11.53 6.29
C ALA A 142 6.74 -12.85 5.57
N TYR A 143 7.53 -13.23 4.55
CA TYR A 143 7.46 -14.55 3.92
C TYR A 143 7.86 -15.65 4.90
N ASP A 144 8.98 -15.52 5.60
CA ASP A 144 9.49 -16.50 6.55
C ASP A 144 8.49 -16.76 7.69
N ALA A 145 7.76 -15.74 8.10
CA ALA A 145 6.72 -15.83 9.12
C ALA A 145 5.36 -16.34 8.58
N GLY A 146 5.22 -16.58 7.27
CA GLY A 146 3.96 -16.99 6.64
C GLY A 146 2.87 -15.90 6.68
N LEU A 147 3.27 -14.64 6.78
CA LEU A 147 2.35 -13.49 6.76
C LEU A 147 1.96 -13.10 5.34
N ILE A 148 2.79 -13.40 4.35
CA ILE A 148 2.54 -13.30 2.92
C ILE A 148 2.96 -14.61 2.24
N GLY A 149 2.75 -14.76 0.93
CA GLY A 149 2.95 -15.99 0.18
C GLY A 149 1.70 -16.89 0.21
N LYS A 150 1.90 -18.21 0.23
CA LYS A 150 0.79 -19.17 0.29
C LYS A 150 0.06 -19.09 1.62
N ASN A 151 -1.27 -19.04 1.57
CA ASN A 151 -2.11 -18.95 2.75
C ASN A 151 -1.70 -17.81 3.68
N ALA A 152 -1.50 -16.62 3.11
CA ALA A 152 -1.00 -15.42 3.79
C ALA A 152 -1.74 -15.16 5.11
N ALA A 153 -1.00 -14.93 6.19
CA ALA A 153 -1.53 -14.75 7.54
C ALA A 153 -2.57 -15.84 7.95
N LYS A 154 -2.47 -17.05 7.41
CA LYS A 154 -3.40 -18.18 7.64
C LYS A 154 -4.86 -17.85 7.27
N SER A 155 -5.06 -16.99 6.27
CA SER A 155 -6.36 -16.50 5.83
C SER A 155 -7.02 -17.34 4.74
N GLY A 156 -6.29 -18.27 4.12
CA GLY A 156 -6.72 -19.01 2.92
C GLY A 156 -6.48 -18.23 1.62
N TRP A 157 -5.88 -17.06 1.69
CA TRP A 157 -5.57 -16.21 0.54
C TRP A 157 -4.09 -16.28 0.19
N ASP A 158 -3.75 -16.53 -1.06
CA ASP A 158 -2.37 -16.49 -1.57
C ASP A 158 -2.04 -15.08 -2.04
N PHE A 159 -0.89 -14.56 -1.61
CA PHE A 159 -0.51 -13.19 -1.91
C PHE A 159 1.00 -13.00 -1.98
N ASP A 160 1.48 -12.44 -3.09
CA ASP A 160 2.90 -12.17 -3.31
C ASP A 160 3.20 -10.68 -3.48
N ILE A 161 4.36 -10.24 -2.96
CA ILE A 161 4.89 -8.89 -3.10
C ILE A 161 6.23 -8.94 -3.83
N PHE A 162 6.39 -8.07 -4.82
CA PHE A 162 7.63 -7.86 -5.55
C PHE A 162 8.08 -6.41 -5.41
N LEU A 163 9.33 -6.21 -5.01
CA LEU A 163 9.96 -4.90 -4.97
C LEU A 163 10.66 -4.62 -6.30
N HIS A 164 10.29 -3.52 -6.96
CA HIS A 164 10.92 -3.06 -8.20
C HIS A 164 11.58 -1.70 -7.97
N ARG A 165 12.87 -1.59 -8.29
CA ARG A 165 13.59 -0.33 -8.22
C ARG A 165 13.51 0.42 -9.54
N GLY A 166 13.03 1.67 -9.47
CA GLY A 166 13.08 2.59 -10.60
C GLY A 166 14.50 3.06 -10.93
N ALA A 167 14.64 3.79 -12.02
CA ALA A 167 15.90 4.32 -12.53
C ALA A 167 16.08 5.84 -12.32
N GLY A 168 15.34 6.45 -11.39
CA GLY A 168 15.49 7.84 -11.00
C GLY A 168 14.73 8.86 -11.86
N ALA A 169 13.81 8.43 -12.71
CA ALA A 169 13.01 9.34 -13.52
C ALA A 169 11.81 9.87 -12.74
N TYR A 170 11.75 11.19 -12.49
CA TYR A 170 10.64 11.87 -11.81
C TYR A 170 9.26 11.52 -12.40
N ILE A 171 9.17 11.43 -13.74
CA ILE A 171 7.90 11.13 -14.42
C ILE A 171 7.32 9.76 -14.05
N CYS A 172 8.13 8.83 -13.55
CA CYS A 172 7.65 7.53 -13.08
C CYS A 172 6.85 7.60 -11.76
N GLY A 173 6.75 8.77 -11.14
CA GLY A 173 5.76 9.07 -10.09
C GLY A 173 4.32 9.22 -10.62
N GLU A 174 4.13 9.48 -11.94
CA GLU A 174 2.81 9.44 -12.58
C GLU A 174 2.39 7.97 -12.77
N GLU A 175 1.13 7.63 -12.42
CA GLU A 175 0.69 6.23 -12.32
C GLU A 175 0.88 5.42 -13.61
N THR A 176 0.67 5.99 -14.80
CA THR A 176 0.78 5.27 -16.06
C THR A 176 2.21 5.20 -16.58
N ALA A 177 3.03 6.23 -16.35
CA ALA A 177 4.46 6.19 -16.63
C ALA A 177 5.17 5.16 -15.73
N LEU A 178 4.75 5.05 -14.46
CA LEU A 178 5.20 4.00 -13.55
C LEU A 178 4.90 2.59 -14.12
N LEU A 179 3.67 2.38 -14.61
CA LEU A 179 3.29 1.09 -15.22
C LEU A 179 4.12 0.78 -16.47
N GLU A 180 4.36 1.75 -17.35
CA GLU A 180 5.25 1.57 -18.51
C GLU A 180 6.67 1.19 -18.08
N SER A 181 7.22 1.87 -17.07
CA SER A 181 8.53 1.56 -16.52
C SER A 181 8.58 0.16 -15.90
N LEU A 182 7.56 -0.22 -15.14
CA LEU A 182 7.45 -1.55 -14.53
C LEU A 182 7.36 -2.67 -15.60
N GLU A 183 6.77 -2.38 -16.76
CA GLU A 183 6.73 -3.27 -17.92
C GLU A 183 8.07 -3.32 -18.71
N GLY A 184 9.11 -2.62 -18.25
CA GLY A 184 10.41 -2.55 -18.91
C GLY A 184 10.46 -1.62 -20.14
N LYS A 185 9.48 -0.75 -20.28
CA LYS A 185 9.37 0.24 -21.35
C LYS A 185 9.88 1.60 -20.88
N LYS A 186 10.00 2.56 -21.81
CA LYS A 186 10.25 3.95 -21.48
C LYS A 186 9.08 4.49 -20.64
N GLY A 187 9.37 5.11 -19.50
CA GLY A 187 8.39 5.66 -18.58
C GLY A 187 7.66 6.88 -19.15
N GLN A 188 6.77 6.67 -20.10
CA GLN A 188 5.92 7.70 -20.69
C GLN A 188 4.48 7.52 -20.26
N PRO A 189 3.76 8.58 -19.84
CA PRO A 189 2.36 8.50 -19.49
C PRO A 189 1.50 7.97 -20.64
N ARG A 190 0.50 7.18 -20.31
CA ARG A 190 -0.52 6.69 -21.25
C ARG A 190 -1.66 7.70 -21.38
N LEU A 191 -2.30 7.74 -22.53
CA LEU A 191 -3.57 8.45 -22.68
C LEU A 191 -4.67 7.78 -21.84
N LYS A 192 -5.52 8.57 -21.23
CA LYS A 192 -6.70 8.11 -20.50
C LYS A 192 -7.96 8.68 -21.17
N PRO A 193 -9.06 7.92 -21.38
CA PRO A 193 -9.19 6.48 -21.14
C PRO A 193 -8.38 5.60 -22.12
N PRO A 194 -8.12 4.31 -21.80
CA PRO A 194 -8.61 3.55 -20.64
C PRO A 194 -7.84 3.87 -19.34
N PHE A 195 -8.56 3.83 -18.22
CA PHE A 195 -7.94 3.98 -16.89
C PHE A 195 -7.27 2.66 -16.45
N PRO A 196 -6.26 2.70 -15.56
CA PRO A 196 -5.55 1.50 -15.10
C PRO A 196 -6.44 0.42 -14.49
N ALA A 197 -7.56 0.79 -13.85
CA ALA A 197 -8.54 -0.18 -13.34
C ALA A 197 -9.15 -1.07 -14.43
N ASN A 198 -9.16 -0.60 -15.69
CA ASN A 198 -9.61 -1.36 -16.84
C ASN A 198 -8.46 -1.99 -17.62
N LYS A 199 -7.37 -1.23 -17.81
CA LYS A 199 -6.20 -1.66 -18.61
C LYS A 199 -4.92 -1.02 -18.04
N GLY A 200 -4.36 -1.67 -17.03
CA GLY A 200 -3.15 -1.25 -16.32
C GLY A 200 -1.92 -2.09 -16.69
N LEU A 201 -1.27 -2.64 -15.68
CA LEU A 201 -0.04 -3.44 -15.79
C LEU A 201 -0.27 -4.67 -16.67
N TYR A 202 0.56 -4.84 -17.67
CA TYR A 202 0.46 -5.93 -18.67
C TYR A 202 -0.93 -6.03 -19.32
N GLY A 203 -1.63 -4.90 -19.45
CA GLY A 203 -2.98 -4.85 -19.99
C GLY A 203 -4.09 -5.34 -19.04
N SER A 204 -3.76 -5.66 -17.82
CA SER A 204 -4.65 -6.20 -16.78
C SER A 204 -5.19 -5.12 -15.85
N PRO A 205 -6.34 -5.33 -15.19
CA PRO A 205 -6.87 -4.39 -14.21
C PRO A 205 -5.86 -4.11 -13.10
N THR A 206 -5.60 -2.84 -12.82
CA THR A 206 -4.56 -2.42 -11.88
C THR A 206 -5.01 -1.21 -11.09
N THR A 207 -4.79 -1.23 -9.79
CA THR A 207 -4.90 -0.03 -8.94
C THR A 207 -3.51 0.40 -8.50
N VAL A 208 -3.19 1.68 -8.72
CA VAL A 208 -1.95 2.30 -8.24
C VAL A 208 -2.27 3.15 -7.02
N ASN A 209 -1.61 2.90 -5.90
CA ASN A 209 -1.76 3.69 -4.66
C ASN A 209 -0.40 4.14 -4.12
N ASN A 210 -0.37 5.29 -3.46
CA ASN A 210 0.80 5.78 -2.76
C ASN A 210 1.11 4.96 -1.49
N VAL A 211 2.37 4.93 -1.05
CA VAL A 211 2.85 4.23 0.15
C VAL A 211 2.03 4.57 1.40
N GLU A 212 1.89 5.87 1.73
CA GLU A 212 1.15 6.31 2.93
C GLU A 212 -0.32 5.87 2.86
N THR A 213 -0.93 5.94 1.68
CA THR A 213 -2.32 5.51 1.49
C THR A 213 -2.51 4.04 1.87
N ILE A 214 -1.55 3.19 1.53
CA ILE A 214 -1.61 1.75 1.83
C ILE A 214 -1.22 1.47 3.28
N ALA A 215 -0.19 2.13 3.79
CA ALA A 215 0.30 1.91 5.15
C ALA A 215 -0.70 2.26 6.25
N VAL A 216 -1.66 3.16 6.00
CA VAL A 216 -2.71 3.50 6.99
C VAL A 216 -3.88 2.51 7.01
N VAL A 217 -4.03 1.66 5.99
CA VAL A 217 -5.16 0.72 5.85
C VAL A 217 -5.34 -0.19 7.06
N PRO A 218 -4.30 -0.87 7.58
CA PRO A 218 -4.46 -1.76 8.72
C PRO A 218 -5.05 -1.05 9.95
N THR A 219 -4.58 0.16 10.22
CA THR A 219 -5.06 0.96 11.34
C THR A 219 -6.52 1.40 11.16
N ILE A 220 -6.91 1.80 9.95
CA ILE A 220 -8.30 2.15 9.63
C ILE A 220 -9.22 0.96 9.87
N LEU A 221 -8.86 -0.21 9.38
CA LEU A 221 -9.70 -1.41 9.51
C LEU A 221 -9.81 -1.92 10.95
N ARG A 222 -8.75 -1.73 11.78
CA ARG A 222 -8.78 -2.09 13.20
C ARG A 222 -9.63 -1.13 14.01
N ARG A 223 -9.56 0.18 13.74
CA ARG A 223 -10.30 1.23 14.47
C ARG A 223 -11.72 1.42 13.96
N GLY A 224 -12.00 1.00 12.73
CA GLY A 224 -13.24 1.29 11.99
C GLY A 224 -13.14 2.59 11.19
N GLY A 225 -13.77 2.60 10.00
CA GLY A 225 -13.71 3.73 9.07
C GLY A 225 -14.23 5.04 9.66
N ALA A 226 -15.35 5.00 10.37
CA ALA A 226 -15.97 6.18 10.98
C ALA A 226 -15.09 6.83 12.06
N VAL A 227 -14.36 6.03 12.85
CA VAL A 227 -13.42 6.54 13.86
C VAL A 227 -12.21 7.17 13.17
N SER A 228 -11.72 6.54 12.14
CA SER A 228 -10.58 7.04 11.36
C SER A 228 -10.88 8.37 10.68
N TYR A 229 -12.10 8.58 10.20
CA TYR A 229 -12.54 9.86 9.61
C TYR A 229 -12.28 11.04 10.56
N THR A 230 -12.67 10.93 11.82
CA THR A 230 -12.49 12.00 12.81
C THR A 230 -11.02 12.30 13.14
N HIS A 231 -10.12 11.34 12.96
CA HIS A 231 -8.68 11.49 13.24
C HIS A 231 -7.86 11.88 12.00
N LEU A 232 -8.27 11.49 10.79
CA LEU A 232 -7.58 11.82 9.54
C LEU A 232 -7.93 13.20 8.98
N THR A 233 -9.06 13.76 9.40
CA THR A 233 -9.58 15.04 8.90
C THR A 233 -9.31 16.23 9.82
N LEU A 234 -8.52 16.06 10.88
CA LEU A 234 -8.06 17.20 11.68
C LEU A 234 -7.32 18.16 10.74
N PRO A 235 -7.80 19.43 10.61
CA PRO A 235 -7.16 20.36 9.72
C PRO A 235 -5.71 20.57 10.18
N THR A 236 -4.78 20.29 9.29
CA THR A 236 -3.44 20.84 9.39
C THR A 236 -3.59 22.35 9.23
N LYS A 237 -3.61 23.06 10.35
CA LYS A 237 -3.41 24.52 10.35
C LYS A 237 -1.95 24.81 10.16
#